data_a2719933d07d97c60e5ee32a46106a07
#
_entry.id   a2719933d07d97c60e5ee32a46106a07
#
_cell.length_a   1.000
_cell.length_b   1.000
_cell.length_c   1.000
_cell.angle_alpha   90.00
_cell.angle_beta   90.00
_cell.angle_gamma   90.00
#
_symmetry.space_group_name_H-M   'P 1'
#
loop_
_entity.id
_entity.type
_entity.pdbx_description
1 polymer ?
#
loop_
_entity_poly.entity_id
_entity_poly.type
_entity_poly.pdbx_seq_one_letter_code
_entity_poly.pdbx_strand_id
1 'polypeptide(L)'
;YGFLLLLICMTVYLVSTTLDITLIPMIMKLVNKKFIFIGFLIMVLYIILECTIINILIKTIQKTKVRFLAVKIAMMGFYYNLVTPFASGSQPMQIYALNKYDINLSKSIAIVTNKTVLFQTVVTIYSAVIIFLNIEVLKNELPSMLVLMSIGMVMNIVSLLGGMLIVLTPNTMKIIVKVIVNILYRLNIFKSLNKKIHTINKFIDEYSYSINLFIKNKKALCLSIILTIIQLTVFFSISYCVYKAFNLNGLSLFEVLSLQVFLYMSVSPIPTPGNVGANEVAFLTIFANVFPGNIIGYSVFLYSIYVYYFLVVVCGLFTIHTHYHMNKRKNKNRNYTL
;
A
#
# COMPACT_ATOMS: atom_id res chain seq x y z
N TYR A 1 -17.57 18.25 -5.30
CA TYR A 1 -16.53 19.04 -5.98
C TYR A 1 -15.47 19.56 -5.01
N GLY A 2 -15.81 20.05 -3.78
CA GLY A 2 -14.84 20.53 -2.79
C GLY A 2 -13.79 19.48 -2.39
N PHE A 3 -14.18 18.22 -2.22
CA PHE A 3 -13.26 17.13 -1.91
C PHE A 3 -12.27 16.85 -3.06
N LEU A 4 -12.71 16.94 -4.32
CA LEU A 4 -11.82 16.80 -5.49
C LEU A 4 -10.80 17.93 -5.56
N LEU A 5 -11.26 19.17 -5.31
CA LEU A 5 -10.39 20.34 -5.27
C LEU A 5 -9.33 20.19 -4.16
N LEU A 6 -9.73 19.73 -3.00
CA LEU A 6 -8.80 19.45 -1.88
C LEU A 6 -7.75 18.39 -2.27
N LEU A 7 -8.15 17.32 -2.96
CA LEU A 7 -7.19 16.30 -3.45
C LEU A 7 -6.19 16.88 -4.44
N ILE A 8 -6.66 17.70 -5.37
CA ILE A 8 -5.79 18.37 -6.36
C ILE A 8 -4.81 19.31 -5.65
N CYS A 9 -5.30 20.16 -4.76
CA CYS A 9 -4.46 21.10 -4.00
C CYS A 9 -3.42 20.34 -3.15
N MET A 10 -3.83 19.25 -2.48
CA MET A 10 -2.92 18.43 -1.68
C MET A 10 -1.84 17.78 -2.54
N THR A 11 -2.20 17.22 -3.70
CA THR A 11 -1.22 16.62 -4.62
C THR A 11 -0.23 17.67 -5.15
N VAL A 12 -0.72 18.82 -5.59
CA VAL A 12 0.12 19.92 -6.09
C VAL A 12 1.03 20.44 -4.98
N TYR A 13 0.50 20.65 -3.78
CA TYR A 13 1.28 21.10 -2.62
C TYR A 13 2.42 20.12 -2.30
N LEU A 14 2.12 18.82 -2.15
CA LEU A 14 3.13 17.80 -1.83
C LEU A 14 4.23 17.73 -2.90
N VAL A 15 3.86 17.75 -4.18
CA VAL A 15 4.85 17.70 -5.28
C VAL A 15 5.68 18.98 -5.32
N SER A 16 5.07 20.16 -5.21
CA SER A 16 5.78 21.45 -5.34
C SER A 16 6.70 21.78 -4.16
N THR A 17 6.37 21.30 -2.95
CA THR A 17 7.16 21.56 -1.75
C THR A 17 8.33 20.60 -1.54
N THR A 18 8.23 19.38 -2.14
CA THR A 18 9.23 18.32 -1.90
C THR A 18 10.08 17.98 -3.13
N LEU A 19 9.60 18.29 -4.36
CA LEU A 19 10.31 17.99 -5.59
C LEU A 19 11.20 19.17 -6.02
N ASP A 20 12.52 19.00 -5.95
CA ASP A 20 13.45 19.97 -6.52
C ASP A 20 13.69 19.67 -8.00
N ILE A 21 12.97 20.42 -8.86
CA ILE A 21 13.04 20.26 -10.33
C ILE A 21 14.41 20.64 -10.88
N THR A 22 15.19 21.46 -10.18
CA THR A 22 16.51 21.92 -10.64
C THR A 22 17.55 20.80 -10.69
N LEU A 23 17.34 19.72 -9.92
CA LEU A 23 18.22 18.55 -9.92
C LEU A 23 18.04 17.65 -11.14
N ILE A 24 16.87 17.70 -11.81
CA ILE A 24 16.56 16.79 -12.93
C ILE A 24 17.57 16.90 -14.08
N PRO A 25 17.94 18.11 -14.60
CA PRO A 25 18.91 18.23 -15.68
C PRO A 25 20.30 17.69 -15.30
N MET A 26 20.71 17.83 -14.04
CA MET A 26 22.00 17.33 -13.54
C MET A 26 21.99 15.81 -13.50
N ILE A 27 20.94 15.21 -12.96
CA ILE A 27 20.79 13.75 -12.91
C ILE A 27 20.78 13.16 -14.31
N MET A 28 20.03 13.77 -15.24
CA MET A 28 19.92 13.30 -16.62
C MET A 28 21.25 13.28 -17.38
N LYS A 29 22.26 14.04 -16.94
CA LYS A 29 23.63 14.01 -17.48
C LYS A 29 24.48 12.89 -16.87
N LEU A 30 24.21 12.51 -15.63
CA LEU A 30 25.00 11.55 -14.85
C LEU A 30 24.54 10.10 -15.04
N VAL A 31 23.28 9.90 -15.43
CA VAL A 31 22.65 8.57 -15.39
C VAL A 31 22.51 7.93 -16.76
N ASN A 32 22.52 6.60 -16.77
CA ASN A 32 22.17 5.80 -17.92
C ASN A 32 20.64 5.78 -18.12
N LYS A 33 20.19 6.46 -19.17
CA LYS A 33 18.76 6.62 -19.50
C LYS A 33 18.00 5.31 -19.66
N LYS A 34 18.69 4.22 -20.07
CA LYS A 34 18.10 2.88 -20.18
C LYS A 34 17.56 2.40 -18.83
N PHE A 35 18.33 2.55 -17.76
CA PHE A 35 17.91 2.13 -16.44
C PHE A 35 16.85 3.04 -15.83
N ILE A 36 16.81 4.34 -16.21
CA ILE A 36 15.69 5.21 -15.85
C ILE A 36 14.39 4.65 -16.42
N PHE A 37 14.37 4.32 -17.72
CA PHE A 37 13.18 3.77 -18.36
C PHE A 37 12.76 2.42 -17.76
N ILE A 38 13.73 1.53 -17.47
CA ILE A 38 13.49 0.25 -16.79
C ILE A 38 12.84 0.48 -15.41
N GLY A 39 13.31 1.47 -14.63
CA GLY A 39 12.72 1.82 -13.33
C GLY A 39 11.23 2.19 -13.43
N PHE A 40 10.85 3.00 -14.43
CA PHE A 40 9.42 3.30 -14.66
C PHE A 40 8.63 2.05 -15.07
N LEU A 41 9.19 1.17 -15.91
CA LEU A 41 8.53 -0.09 -16.27
C LEU A 41 8.31 -0.99 -15.06
N ILE A 42 9.28 -1.07 -14.14
CA ILE A 42 9.18 -1.79 -12.87
C ILE A 42 8.03 -1.23 -12.02
N MET A 43 7.89 0.10 -11.93
CA MET A 43 6.81 0.72 -11.18
C MET A 43 5.43 0.49 -11.83
N VAL A 44 5.35 0.50 -13.15
CA VAL A 44 4.12 0.13 -13.88
C VAL A 44 3.76 -1.34 -13.61
N LEU A 45 4.75 -2.25 -13.65
CA LEU A 45 4.54 -3.67 -13.33
C LEU A 45 4.06 -3.85 -11.88
N TYR A 46 4.63 -3.12 -10.93
CA TYR A 46 4.20 -3.11 -9.54
C TYR A 46 2.71 -2.75 -9.41
N ILE A 47 2.25 -1.71 -10.12
CA ILE A 47 0.84 -1.31 -10.16
C ILE A 47 -0.03 -2.40 -10.79
N ILE A 48 0.39 -3.00 -11.90
CA ILE A 48 -0.36 -4.07 -12.60
C ILE A 48 -0.55 -5.29 -11.69
N LEU A 49 0.49 -5.67 -10.94
CA LEU A 49 0.42 -6.78 -9.98
C LEU A 49 -0.61 -6.49 -8.87
N GLU A 50 -0.61 -5.30 -8.30
CA GLU A 50 -1.63 -4.88 -7.31
C GLU A 50 -3.05 -4.95 -7.88
N CYS A 51 -3.25 -4.42 -9.10
CA CYS A 51 -4.53 -4.49 -9.79
C CYS A 51 -4.99 -5.94 -9.99
N THR A 52 -4.06 -6.83 -10.32
CA THR A 52 -4.35 -8.26 -10.55
C THR A 52 -4.74 -8.95 -9.26
N ILE A 53 -4.01 -8.71 -8.16
CA ILE A 53 -4.33 -9.27 -6.83
C ILE A 53 -5.72 -8.83 -6.37
N ILE A 54 -6.02 -7.53 -6.45
CA ILE A 54 -7.33 -6.99 -6.10
C ILE A 54 -8.44 -7.58 -6.99
N ASN A 55 -8.17 -7.78 -8.28
CA ASN A 55 -9.14 -8.40 -9.20
C ASN A 55 -9.46 -9.84 -8.84
N ILE A 56 -8.45 -10.63 -8.41
CA ILE A 56 -8.66 -12.00 -7.93
C ILE A 56 -9.56 -12.01 -6.71
N LEU A 57 -9.28 -11.14 -5.72
CA LEU A 57 -10.07 -11.01 -4.50
C LEU A 57 -11.52 -10.62 -4.79
N ILE A 58 -11.73 -9.58 -5.62
CA ILE A 58 -13.07 -9.15 -6.01
C ILE A 58 -13.82 -10.31 -6.69
N LYS A 59 -13.24 -10.95 -7.70
CA LYS A 59 -13.88 -12.03 -8.45
C LYS A 59 -14.21 -13.24 -7.60
N THR A 60 -13.39 -13.52 -6.58
CA THR A 60 -13.61 -14.65 -5.67
C THR A 60 -14.78 -14.40 -4.72
N ILE A 61 -14.93 -13.15 -4.24
CA ILE A 61 -15.94 -12.81 -3.23
C ILE A 61 -17.25 -12.37 -3.89
N GLN A 62 -17.19 -11.61 -4.98
CA GLN A 62 -18.37 -11.11 -5.68
C GLN A 62 -18.11 -10.90 -7.16
N LYS A 63 -18.93 -11.53 -8.02
CA LYS A 63 -18.93 -11.20 -9.45
C LYS A 63 -19.46 -9.78 -9.65
N THR A 64 -18.76 -8.97 -10.44
CA THR A 64 -19.16 -7.60 -10.77
C THR A 64 -19.06 -7.38 -12.29
N LYS A 65 -19.98 -6.56 -12.82
CA LYS A 65 -19.98 -6.11 -14.21
C LYS A 65 -19.20 -4.80 -14.41
N VAL A 66 -18.69 -4.19 -13.32
CA VAL A 66 -17.99 -2.91 -13.40
C VAL A 66 -16.63 -3.11 -14.07
N ARG A 67 -16.46 -2.49 -15.22
CA ARG A 67 -15.21 -2.57 -15.98
C ARG A 67 -14.08 -1.86 -15.24
N PHE A 68 -12.91 -2.48 -15.22
CA PHE A 68 -11.69 -1.95 -14.57
C PHE A 68 -11.85 -1.57 -13.10
N LEU A 69 -12.76 -2.24 -12.36
CA LEU A 69 -12.98 -1.93 -10.96
C LEU A 69 -11.70 -2.10 -10.14
N ALA A 70 -10.98 -3.20 -10.31
CA ALA A 70 -9.74 -3.47 -9.58
C ALA A 70 -8.68 -2.37 -9.79
N VAL A 71 -8.56 -1.83 -11.01
CA VAL A 71 -7.65 -0.71 -11.29
C VAL A 71 -8.06 0.53 -10.51
N LYS A 72 -9.34 0.89 -10.50
CA LYS A 72 -9.85 2.03 -9.74
C LYS A 72 -9.56 1.90 -8.24
N ILE A 73 -9.77 0.70 -7.68
CA ILE A 73 -9.54 0.42 -6.25
C ILE A 73 -8.05 0.42 -5.93
N ALA A 74 -7.19 -0.16 -6.79
CA ALA A 74 -5.74 -0.16 -6.61
C ALA A 74 -5.17 1.25 -6.62
N MET A 75 -5.51 2.06 -7.64
CA MET A 75 -5.03 3.43 -7.77
C MET A 75 -5.45 4.32 -6.60
N MET A 76 -6.71 4.21 -6.15
CA MET A 76 -7.15 4.90 -4.94
C MET A 76 -6.37 4.42 -3.72
N GLY A 77 -6.14 3.11 -3.58
CA GLY A 77 -5.34 2.55 -2.50
C GLY A 77 -3.94 3.15 -2.45
N PHE A 78 -3.20 3.16 -3.56
CA PHE A 78 -1.87 3.76 -3.64
C PHE A 78 -1.88 5.25 -3.32
N TYR A 79 -2.78 6.02 -3.93
CA TYR A 79 -2.85 7.45 -3.68
C TYR A 79 -3.06 7.77 -2.19
N TYR A 80 -4.08 7.18 -1.57
CA TYR A 80 -4.37 7.43 -0.15
C TYR A 80 -3.31 6.86 0.79
N ASN A 81 -2.59 5.81 0.38
CA ASN A 81 -1.42 5.31 1.09
C ASN A 81 -0.30 6.37 1.16
N LEU A 82 -0.07 7.08 0.06
CA LEU A 82 1.02 8.05 -0.08
C LEU A 82 0.71 9.41 0.57
N VAL A 83 -0.56 9.80 0.68
CA VAL A 83 -0.95 11.13 1.19
C VAL A 83 -1.41 11.12 2.66
N THR A 84 -1.52 9.94 3.29
CA THR A 84 -1.94 9.84 4.69
C THR A 84 -0.85 9.25 5.57
N PRO A 85 -0.74 9.72 6.83
CA PRO A 85 0.20 9.15 7.80
C PRO A 85 -0.08 7.66 8.03
N PHE A 86 0.98 6.86 8.25
CA PHE A 86 0.90 5.39 8.43
C PHE A 86 0.14 4.67 7.30
N ALA A 87 0.02 5.25 6.13
CA ALA A 87 -0.76 4.66 5.04
C ALA A 87 -2.24 4.37 5.40
N SER A 88 -2.78 5.03 6.43
CA SER A 88 -4.06 4.69 7.07
C SER A 88 -5.29 4.96 6.19
N GLY A 89 -5.19 5.85 5.21
CA GLY A 89 -6.30 6.21 4.31
C GLY A 89 -6.61 5.19 3.22
N SER A 90 -5.69 4.28 2.92
CA SER A 90 -5.84 3.31 1.83
C SER A 90 -7.06 2.41 2.02
N GLN A 91 -7.14 1.69 3.15
CA GLN A 91 -8.21 0.73 3.41
C GLN A 91 -9.61 1.37 3.47
N PRO A 92 -9.86 2.43 4.25
CA PRO A 92 -11.17 3.08 4.27
C PRO A 92 -11.64 3.54 2.89
N MET A 93 -10.73 4.09 2.08
CA MET A 93 -11.08 4.60 0.76
C MET A 93 -11.32 3.49 -0.27
N GLN A 94 -10.60 2.37 -0.19
CA GLN A 94 -10.89 1.19 -0.99
C GLN A 94 -12.27 0.60 -0.64
N ILE A 95 -12.60 0.49 0.65
CA ILE A 95 -13.92 0.04 1.12
C ILE A 95 -15.03 0.96 0.62
N TYR A 96 -14.84 2.28 0.79
CA TYR A 96 -15.77 3.29 0.32
C TYR A 96 -16.02 3.18 -1.18
N ALA A 97 -14.96 3.05 -1.98
CA ALA A 97 -15.07 2.94 -3.43
C ALA A 97 -15.76 1.64 -3.86
N LEU A 98 -15.41 0.48 -3.27
CA LEU A 98 -16.10 -0.79 -3.55
C LEU A 98 -17.60 -0.67 -3.27
N ASN A 99 -17.98 -0.07 -2.14
CA ASN A 99 -19.39 0.15 -1.79
C ASN A 99 -20.11 1.09 -2.77
N LYS A 100 -19.43 2.13 -3.27
CA LYS A 100 -19.99 3.01 -4.32
C LYS A 100 -20.17 2.33 -5.67
N TYR A 101 -19.46 1.23 -5.91
CA TYR A 101 -19.63 0.38 -7.08
C TYR A 101 -20.53 -0.84 -6.84
N ASP A 102 -21.49 -0.72 -5.89
CA ASP A 102 -22.56 -1.68 -5.57
C ASP A 102 -22.07 -3.02 -5.00
N ILE A 103 -20.90 -3.02 -4.37
CA ILE A 103 -20.47 -4.15 -3.52
C ILE A 103 -20.90 -3.86 -2.09
N ASN A 104 -21.65 -4.79 -1.45
CA ASN A 104 -22.11 -4.63 -0.08
C ASN A 104 -20.95 -4.30 0.87
N LEU A 105 -21.22 -3.50 1.89
CA LEU A 105 -20.20 -3.03 2.83
C LEU A 105 -19.46 -4.19 3.52
N SER A 106 -20.16 -5.24 3.95
CA SER A 106 -19.59 -6.45 4.53
C SER A 106 -18.58 -7.14 3.60
N LYS A 107 -18.93 -7.30 2.32
CA LYS A 107 -18.05 -7.86 1.29
C LYS A 107 -16.88 -6.92 0.94
N SER A 108 -17.11 -5.62 0.91
CA SER A 108 -16.07 -4.61 0.67
C SER A 108 -15.01 -4.67 1.75
N ILE A 109 -15.42 -4.73 3.02
CA ILE A 109 -14.51 -4.90 4.15
C ILE A 109 -13.77 -6.23 4.03
N ALA A 110 -14.46 -7.34 3.73
CA ALA A 110 -13.82 -8.64 3.58
C ALA A 110 -12.75 -8.67 2.46
N ILE A 111 -13.01 -8.03 1.31
CA ILE A 111 -12.05 -7.91 0.20
C ILE A 111 -10.78 -7.20 0.68
N VAL A 112 -10.94 -6.03 1.32
CA VAL A 112 -9.81 -5.21 1.76
C VAL A 112 -9.07 -5.87 2.92
N THR A 113 -9.76 -6.49 3.87
CA THR A 113 -9.14 -7.24 4.99
C THR A 113 -8.31 -8.41 4.47
N ASN A 114 -8.87 -9.25 3.59
CA ASN A 114 -8.13 -10.37 2.99
C ASN A 114 -6.87 -9.87 2.26
N LYS A 115 -6.97 -8.77 1.49
CA LYS A 115 -5.85 -8.15 0.79
C LYS A 115 -4.77 -7.68 1.77
N THR A 116 -5.18 -6.98 2.82
CA THR A 116 -4.25 -6.42 3.81
C THR A 116 -3.53 -7.53 4.59
N VAL A 117 -4.26 -8.55 5.05
CA VAL A 117 -3.68 -9.69 5.80
C VAL A 117 -2.75 -10.50 4.90
N LEU A 118 -3.14 -10.76 3.65
CA LEU A 118 -2.29 -11.45 2.68
C LEU A 118 -0.98 -10.68 2.46
N PHE A 119 -1.05 -9.38 2.18
CA PHE A 119 0.13 -8.54 1.99
C PHE A 119 1.01 -8.52 3.24
N GLN A 120 0.41 -8.32 4.42
CA GLN A 120 1.12 -8.29 5.69
C GLN A 120 1.83 -9.61 5.99
N THR A 121 1.17 -10.75 5.70
CA THR A 121 1.77 -12.07 5.86
C THR A 121 2.99 -12.25 4.97
N VAL A 122 2.85 -11.93 3.68
CA VAL A 122 3.92 -12.12 2.71
C VAL A 122 5.09 -11.17 3.00
N VAL A 123 4.84 -9.88 3.26
CA VAL A 123 5.92 -8.92 3.52
C VAL A 123 6.67 -9.23 4.80
N THR A 124 5.98 -9.66 5.86
CA THR A 124 6.62 -10.02 7.13
C THR A 124 7.53 -11.24 6.96
N ILE A 125 7.05 -12.30 6.31
CA ILE A 125 7.85 -13.52 6.06
C ILE A 125 9.01 -13.22 5.11
N TYR A 126 8.75 -12.50 4.02
CA TYR A 126 9.77 -12.12 3.04
C TYR A 126 10.91 -11.35 3.70
N SER A 127 10.56 -10.33 4.49
CA SER A 127 11.55 -9.49 5.17
C SER A 127 12.29 -10.27 6.26
N ALA A 128 11.59 -11.14 7.01
CA ALA A 128 12.23 -12.00 8.01
C ALA A 128 13.30 -12.93 7.38
N VAL A 129 12.97 -13.53 6.23
CA VAL A 129 13.93 -14.40 5.50
C VAL A 129 15.14 -13.60 5.04
N ILE A 130 14.94 -12.43 4.42
CA ILE A 130 16.04 -11.57 3.94
C ILE A 130 16.91 -11.09 5.09
N ILE A 131 16.32 -10.63 6.21
CA ILE A 131 17.05 -10.20 7.40
C ILE A 131 17.87 -11.36 7.98
N PHE A 132 17.29 -12.55 8.08
CA PHE A 132 17.98 -13.72 8.60
C PHE A 132 19.20 -14.11 7.73
N LEU A 133 19.05 -14.09 6.41
CA LEU A 133 20.12 -14.41 5.48
C LEU A 133 21.27 -13.37 5.48
N ASN A 134 21.02 -12.14 5.92
CA ASN A 134 21.99 -11.05 5.92
C ASN A 134 22.28 -10.50 7.33
N ILE A 135 22.11 -11.31 8.36
CA ILE A 135 22.24 -10.88 9.76
C ILE A 135 23.65 -10.37 10.11
N GLU A 136 24.69 -10.94 9.49
CA GLU A 136 26.09 -10.54 9.69
C GLU A 136 26.37 -9.17 9.09
N VAL A 137 25.88 -8.91 7.89
CA VAL A 137 25.98 -7.58 7.22
C VAL A 137 25.32 -6.52 8.08
N LEU A 138 24.15 -6.82 8.61
CA LEU A 138 23.42 -5.90 9.49
C LEU A 138 24.19 -5.56 10.77
N LYS A 139 24.76 -6.55 11.43
CA LYS A 139 25.50 -6.35 12.68
C LYS A 139 26.79 -5.56 12.49
N ASN A 140 27.48 -5.82 11.40
CA ASN A 140 28.81 -5.26 11.15
C ASN A 140 28.78 -3.91 10.44
N GLU A 141 27.87 -3.72 9.47
CA GLU A 141 27.88 -2.55 8.61
C GLU A 141 26.76 -1.54 8.95
N LEU A 142 25.66 -1.98 9.58
CA LEU A 142 24.48 -1.16 9.84
C LEU A 142 23.98 -1.23 11.29
N PRO A 143 24.86 -1.16 12.32
CA PRO A 143 24.43 -1.32 13.71
C PRO A 143 23.45 -0.24 14.17
N SER A 144 23.57 0.99 13.64
CA SER A 144 22.64 2.09 13.92
C SER A 144 21.21 1.86 13.43
N MET A 145 21.03 1.08 12.37
CA MET A 145 19.71 0.76 11.80
C MET A 145 19.05 -0.45 12.46
N LEU A 146 19.80 -1.30 13.20
CA LEU A 146 19.27 -2.52 13.83
C LEU A 146 18.08 -2.25 14.75
N VAL A 147 18.14 -1.19 15.57
CA VAL A 147 17.06 -0.84 16.50
C VAL A 147 15.79 -0.49 15.72
N LEU A 148 15.90 0.39 14.73
CA LEU A 148 14.77 0.87 13.95
C LEU A 148 14.13 -0.26 13.12
N MET A 149 14.97 -1.13 12.53
CA MET A 149 14.52 -2.33 11.82
C MET A 149 13.82 -3.33 12.76
N SER A 150 14.34 -3.52 13.97
CA SER A 150 13.72 -4.40 14.97
C SER A 150 12.35 -3.88 15.38
N ILE A 151 12.21 -2.58 15.62
CA ILE A 151 10.92 -1.94 15.89
C ILE A 151 9.97 -2.15 14.70
N GLY A 152 10.43 -1.90 13.48
CA GLY A 152 9.63 -2.12 12.28
C GLY A 152 9.18 -3.56 12.12
N MET A 153 10.05 -4.54 12.38
CA MET A 153 9.72 -5.95 12.34
C MET A 153 8.68 -6.33 13.40
N VAL A 154 8.85 -5.86 14.64
CA VAL A 154 7.87 -6.08 15.73
C VAL A 154 6.51 -5.49 15.35
N MET A 155 6.46 -4.26 14.81
CA MET A 155 5.21 -3.63 14.36
C MET A 155 4.54 -4.44 13.23
N ASN A 156 5.33 -4.96 12.28
CA ASN A 156 4.81 -5.82 11.22
C ASN A 156 4.27 -7.14 11.77
N ILE A 157 4.93 -7.78 12.72
CA ILE A 157 4.45 -9.00 13.39
C ILE A 157 3.15 -8.73 14.17
N VAL A 158 3.09 -7.65 14.94
CA VAL A 158 1.88 -7.26 15.71
C VAL A 158 0.72 -6.98 14.74
N SER A 159 0.95 -6.26 13.65
CA SER A 159 -0.04 -6.00 12.61
C SER A 159 -0.53 -7.29 11.95
N LEU A 160 0.39 -8.24 11.66
CA LEU A 160 0.06 -9.55 11.12
C LEU A 160 -0.82 -10.36 12.08
N LEU A 161 -0.43 -10.45 13.35
CA LEU A 161 -1.19 -11.19 14.38
C LEU A 161 -2.58 -10.58 14.58
N GLY A 162 -2.67 -9.25 14.66
CA GLY A 162 -3.95 -8.55 14.75
C GLY A 162 -4.85 -8.79 13.53
N GLY A 163 -4.29 -8.73 12.32
CA GLY A 163 -4.99 -9.05 11.08
C GLY A 163 -5.47 -10.50 11.02
N MET A 164 -4.61 -11.46 11.42
CA MET A 164 -4.97 -12.89 11.48
C MET A 164 -6.10 -13.15 12.47
N LEU A 165 -6.08 -12.53 13.65
CA LEU A 165 -7.17 -12.64 14.63
C LEU A 165 -8.51 -12.19 14.04
N ILE A 166 -8.53 -11.10 13.28
CA ILE A 166 -9.74 -10.59 12.61
C ILE A 166 -10.25 -11.57 11.54
N VAL A 167 -9.35 -12.21 10.80
CA VAL A 167 -9.67 -13.11 9.69
C VAL A 167 -10.05 -14.50 10.17
N LEU A 168 -9.33 -15.06 11.15
CA LEU A 168 -9.51 -16.45 11.60
C LEU A 168 -10.61 -16.61 12.65
N THR A 169 -10.93 -15.55 13.40
CA THR A 169 -11.93 -15.60 14.47
C THR A 169 -13.11 -14.66 14.19
N PRO A 170 -14.21 -15.15 13.57
CA PRO A 170 -15.40 -14.33 13.31
C PRO A 170 -16.00 -13.67 14.57
N ASN A 171 -15.81 -14.31 15.73
CA ASN A 171 -16.23 -13.76 17.01
C ASN A 171 -15.51 -12.47 17.40
N THR A 172 -14.23 -12.31 17.01
CA THR A 172 -13.47 -11.07 17.24
C THR A 172 -14.14 -9.91 16.51
N MET A 173 -14.59 -10.12 15.28
CA MET A 173 -15.34 -9.10 14.54
C MET A 173 -16.67 -8.74 15.23
N LYS A 174 -17.36 -9.73 15.81
CA LYS A 174 -18.57 -9.49 16.64
C LYS A 174 -18.27 -8.59 17.82
N ILE A 175 -17.16 -8.82 18.51
CA ILE A 175 -16.73 -8.00 19.66
C ILE A 175 -16.41 -6.60 19.21
N ILE A 176 -15.58 -6.42 18.17
CA ILE A 176 -15.18 -5.10 17.64
C ILE A 176 -16.41 -4.29 17.24
N VAL A 177 -17.32 -4.88 16.46
CA VAL A 177 -18.55 -4.21 16.02
C VAL A 177 -19.44 -3.85 17.20
N LYS A 178 -19.61 -4.73 18.20
CA LYS A 178 -20.39 -4.45 19.42
C LYS A 178 -19.75 -3.29 20.23
N VAL A 179 -18.42 -3.27 20.37
CA VAL A 179 -17.71 -2.19 21.08
C VAL A 179 -17.93 -0.86 20.38
N ILE A 180 -17.75 -0.82 19.04
CA ILE A 180 -17.98 0.41 18.24
C ILE A 180 -19.43 0.87 18.38
N VAL A 181 -20.41 -0.02 18.26
CA VAL A 181 -21.83 0.32 18.38
C VAL A 181 -22.18 0.82 19.79
N ASN A 182 -21.61 0.22 20.83
CA ASN A 182 -21.79 0.70 22.21
C ASN A 182 -21.18 2.10 22.43
N ILE A 183 -19.99 2.37 21.87
CA ILE A 183 -19.38 3.72 21.94
C ILE A 183 -20.27 4.73 21.23
N LEU A 184 -20.73 4.43 20.01
CA LEU A 184 -21.62 5.30 19.24
C LEU A 184 -22.99 5.51 19.92
N TYR A 185 -23.48 4.52 20.64
CA TYR A 185 -24.70 4.64 21.47
C TYR A 185 -24.47 5.56 22.68
N ARG A 186 -23.35 5.40 23.39
CA ARG A 186 -22.97 6.29 24.52
C ARG A 186 -22.77 7.74 24.08
N LEU A 187 -22.35 7.97 22.83
CA LEU A 187 -22.21 9.30 22.24
C LEU A 187 -23.54 9.87 21.69
N ASN A 188 -24.69 9.22 21.98
CA ASN A 188 -26.03 9.61 21.50
C ASN A 188 -26.18 9.68 19.97
N ILE A 189 -25.29 9.06 19.20
CA ILE A 189 -25.34 9.01 17.73
C ILE A 189 -26.44 8.04 17.25
N PHE A 190 -26.78 7.02 18.06
CA PHE A 190 -27.81 6.03 17.77
C PHE A 190 -28.93 6.00 18.83
N LYS A 191 -30.18 6.16 18.38
CA LYS A 191 -31.38 6.21 19.25
C LYS A 191 -32.01 4.84 19.59
N SER A 192 -31.63 3.73 18.95
CA SER A 192 -32.17 2.40 19.25
C SER A 192 -31.19 1.27 18.91
N LEU A 193 -30.84 0.43 19.90
CA LEU A 193 -29.94 -0.72 19.78
C LEU A 193 -30.67 -1.97 19.20
N ASN A 194 -31.88 -2.27 19.66
CA ASN A 194 -32.51 -3.58 19.41
C ASN A 194 -32.88 -3.84 17.93
N LYS A 195 -33.29 -2.80 17.18
CA LYS A 195 -33.58 -2.95 15.74
C LYS A 195 -32.32 -3.16 14.88
N LYS A 196 -31.13 -2.79 15.40
CA LYS A 196 -29.85 -2.88 14.67
C LYS A 196 -29.10 -4.17 14.93
N ILE A 197 -29.37 -4.90 16.02
CA ILE A 197 -28.69 -6.16 16.35
C ILE A 197 -28.84 -7.21 15.24
N HIS A 198 -30.05 -7.35 14.69
CA HIS A 198 -30.29 -8.27 13.57
C HIS A 198 -29.48 -7.88 12.30
N THR A 199 -29.45 -6.58 11.98
CA THR A 199 -28.65 -6.05 10.85
C THR A 199 -27.16 -6.27 11.08
N ILE A 200 -26.67 -6.08 12.31
CA ILE A 200 -25.27 -6.30 12.70
C ILE A 200 -24.91 -7.78 12.57
N ASN A 201 -25.74 -8.69 13.05
CA ASN A 201 -25.46 -10.13 12.93
C ASN A 201 -25.41 -10.55 11.46
N LYS A 202 -26.37 -10.14 10.64
CA LYS A 202 -26.36 -10.40 9.19
C LYS A 202 -25.10 -9.85 8.52
N PHE A 203 -24.67 -8.64 8.90
CA PHE A 203 -23.43 -8.03 8.40
C PHE A 203 -22.21 -8.89 8.75
N ILE A 204 -22.10 -9.37 10.00
CA ILE A 204 -20.98 -10.17 10.47
C ILE A 204 -20.96 -11.54 9.79
N ASP A 205 -22.13 -12.16 9.62
CA ASP A 205 -22.25 -13.45 8.95
C ASP A 205 -21.85 -13.35 7.49
N GLU A 206 -22.28 -12.30 6.79
CA GLU A 206 -21.89 -12.01 5.40
C GLU A 206 -20.40 -11.69 5.25
N TYR A 207 -19.81 -10.93 6.21
CA TYR A 207 -18.39 -10.69 6.29
C TYR A 207 -17.60 -11.99 6.48
N SER A 208 -17.97 -12.79 7.47
CA SER A 208 -17.27 -14.05 7.79
C SER A 208 -17.37 -15.04 6.63
N TYR A 209 -18.54 -15.13 5.99
CA TYR A 209 -18.71 -15.93 4.79
C TYR A 209 -17.79 -15.47 3.66
N SER A 210 -17.70 -14.17 3.45
CA SER A 210 -16.87 -13.57 2.39
C SER A 210 -15.37 -13.78 2.62
N ILE A 211 -14.90 -13.67 3.86
CA ILE A 211 -13.53 -14.02 4.25
C ILE A 211 -13.25 -15.49 3.90
N ASN A 212 -14.14 -16.40 4.31
CA ASN A 212 -13.97 -17.83 4.08
C ASN A 212 -14.01 -18.22 2.60
N LEU A 213 -14.77 -17.51 1.76
CA LEU A 213 -14.78 -17.75 0.30
C LEU A 213 -13.38 -17.61 -0.32
N PHE A 214 -12.60 -16.62 0.12
CA PHE A 214 -11.26 -16.45 -0.37
C PHE A 214 -10.27 -17.47 0.21
N ILE A 215 -10.30 -17.68 1.53
CA ILE A 215 -9.39 -18.62 2.23
C ILE A 215 -9.57 -20.06 1.73
N LYS A 216 -10.84 -20.49 1.54
CA LYS A 216 -11.15 -21.84 1.02
C LYS A 216 -10.84 -22.03 -0.45
N ASN A 217 -10.76 -20.93 -1.24
CA ASN A 217 -10.34 -20.99 -2.63
C ASN A 217 -8.81 -21.06 -2.72
N LYS A 218 -8.26 -22.27 -2.49
CA LYS A 218 -6.80 -22.50 -2.44
C LYS A 218 -6.08 -22.01 -3.70
N LYS A 219 -6.73 -22.08 -4.88
CA LYS A 219 -6.15 -21.59 -6.15
C LYS A 219 -6.01 -20.07 -6.13
N ALA A 220 -7.06 -19.35 -5.75
CA ALA A 220 -7.02 -17.89 -5.65
C ALA A 220 -6.04 -17.42 -4.57
N LEU A 221 -6.01 -18.09 -3.42
CA LEU A 221 -5.09 -17.79 -2.32
C LEU A 221 -3.63 -18.00 -2.73
N CYS A 222 -3.29 -19.18 -3.27
CA CYS A 222 -1.93 -19.50 -3.71
C CYS A 222 -1.45 -18.54 -4.81
N LEU A 223 -2.29 -18.28 -5.83
CA LEU A 223 -1.96 -17.32 -6.88
C LEU A 223 -1.73 -15.91 -6.34
N SER A 224 -2.56 -15.47 -5.39
CA SER A 224 -2.39 -14.14 -4.76
C SER A 224 -1.11 -14.06 -3.93
N ILE A 225 -0.72 -15.12 -3.22
CA ILE A 225 0.55 -15.18 -2.48
C ILE A 225 1.73 -15.06 -3.46
N ILE A 226 1.75 -15.85 -4.52
CA ILE A 226 2.82 -15.82 -5.53
C ILE A 226 2.93 -14.42 -6.17
N LEU A 227 1.79 -13.85 -6.58
CA LEU A 227 1.77 -12.50 -7.17
C LEU A 227 2.25 -11.44 -6.16
N THR A 228 1.95 -11.58 -4.88
CA THR A 228 2.43 -10.64 -3.85
C THR A 228 3.94 -10.78 -3.61
N ILE A 229 4.50 -11.99 -3.65
CA ILE A 229 5.96 -12.20 -3.59
C ILE A 229 6.62 -11.53 -4.78
N ILE A 230 6.13 -11.75 -5.99
CA ILE A 230 6.63 -11.10 -7.21
C ILE A 230 6.51 -9.59 -7.10
N GLN A 231 5.39 -9.08 -6.62
CA GLN A 231 5.14 -7.65 -6.42
C GLN A 231 6.16 -7.01 -5.47
N LEU A 232 6.47 -7.65 -4.35
CA LEU A 232 7.48 -7.17 -3.40
C LEU A 232 8.88 -7.21 -4.00
N THR A 233 9.24 -8.30 -4.70
CA THR A 233 10.54 -8.43 -5.37
C THR A 233 10.70 -7.34 -6.44
N VAL A 234 9.66 -7.07 -7.24
CA VAL A 234 9.62 -6.00 -8.23
C VAL A 234 9.79 -4.63 -7.56
N PHE A 235 9.09 -4.37 -6.48
CA PHE A 235 9.21 -3.12 -5.73
C PHE A 235 10.61 -2.96 -5.11
N PHE A 236 11.15 -3.98 -4.47
CA PHE A 236 12.47 -3.91 -3.85
C PHE A 236 13.63 -3.87 -4.86
N SER A 237 13.41 -4.30 -6.11
CA SER A 237 14.41 -4.19 -7.16
C SER A 237 14.59 -2.77 -7.72
N ILE A 238 13.74 -1.81 -7.32
CA ILE A 238 13.85 -0.42 -7.80
C ILE A 238 15.20 0.21 -7.41
N SER A 239 15.72 -0.06 -6.20
CA SER A 239 17.03 0.42 -5.77
C SER A 239 18.17 -0.13 -6.62
N TYR A 240 18.03 -1.34 -7.15
CA TYR A 240 19.00 -1.88 -8.10
C TYR A 240 18.95 -1.16 -9.45
N CYS A 241 17.78 -0.74 -9.89
CA CYS A 241 17.68 0.12 -11.08
C CYS A 241 18.35 1.47 -10.86
N VAL A 242 18.18 2.07 -9.68
CA VAL A 242 18.89 3.30 -9.31
C VAL A 242 20.40 3.07 -9.28
N TYR A 243 20.86 1.98 -8.66
CA TYR A 243 22.29 1.60 -8.62
C TYR A 243 22.88 1.46 -10.02
N LYS A 244 22.21 0.77 -10.92
CA LYS A 244 22.63 0.61 -12.32
C LYS A 244 22.49 1.88 -13.15
N ALA A 245 21.55 2.75 -12.82
CA ALA A 245 21.41 4.05 -13.50
C ALA A 245 22.66 4.92 -13.33
N PHE A 246 23.32 4.87 -12.17
CA PHE A 246 24.59 5.57 -11.94
C PHE A 246 25.83 4.80 -12.41
N ASN A 247 25.64 3.76 -13.27
CA ASN A 247 26.69 2.92 -13.84
C ASN A 247 27.57 2.19 -12.78
N LEU A 248 27.04 1.97 -11.58
CA LEU A 248 27.74 1.26 -10.52
C LEU A 248 27.72 -0.25 -10.78
N ASN A 249 28.82 -0.90 -10.41
CA ASN A 249 29.04 -2.34 -10.57
C ASN A 249 29.70 -2.89 -9.30
N GLY A 250 29.60 -4.21 -9.09
CA GLY A 250 30.19 -4.89 -7.93
C GLY A 250 29.14 -5.57 -7.06
N LEU A 251 27.97 -4.96 -6.84
CA LEU A 251 26.90 -5.59 -6.07
C LEU A 251 25.90 -6.32 -6.97
N SER A 252 25.47 -7.48 -6.51
CA SER A 252 24.42 -8.28 -7.12
C SER A 252 23.03 -7.68 -6.88
N LEU A 253 22.04 -8.13 -7.65
CA LEU A 253 20.64 -7.77 -7.43
C LEU A 253 20.18 -8.14 -6.01
N PHE A 254 20.59 -9.30 -5.50
CA PHE A 254 20.19 -9.79 -4.19
C PHE A 254 20.74 -8.92 -3.05
N GLU A 255 21.99 -8.48 -3.12
CA GLU A 255 22.58 -7.59 -2.10
C GLU A 255 21.86 -6.25 -2.05
N VAL A 256 21.67 -5.59 -3.19
CA VAL A 256 20.96 -4.29 -3.23
C VAL A 256 19.50 -4.43 -2.83
N LEU A 257 18.83 -5.52 -3.21
CA LEU A 257 17.47 -5.83 -2.79
C LEU A 257 17.39 -6.04 -1.27
N SER A 258 18.38 -6.70 -0.67
CA SER A 258 18.43 -6.87 0.79
C SER A 258 18.54 -5.54 1.52
N LEU A 259 19.36 -4.62 1.04
CA LEU A 259 19.46 -3.26 1.58
C LEU A 259 18.11 -2.51 1.46
N GLN A 260 17.38 -2.70 0.35
CA GLN A 260 16.05 -2.11 0.18
C GLN A 260 15.01 -2.69 1.16
N VAL A 261 15.08 -3.98 1.48
CA VAL A 261 14.25 -4.58 2.54
C VAL A 261 14.58 -3.99 3.90
N PHE A 262 15.86 -3.74 4.19
CA PHE A 262 16.31 -3.08 5.42
C PHE A 262 15.75 -1.66 5.52
N LEU A 263 15.80 -0.90 4.43
CA LEU A 263 15.20 0.42 4.32
C LEU A 263 13.69 0.36 4.61
N TYR A 264 12.99 -0.53 3.93
CA TYR A 264 11.54 -0.67 4.10
C TYR A 264 11.14 -0.97 5.54
N MET A 265 11.86 -1.89 6.22
CA MET A 265 11.60 -2.22 7.61
C MET A 265 11.94 -1.08 8.56
N SER A 266 13.03 -0.34 8.31
CA SER A 266 13.44 0.81 9.12
C SER A 266 12.43 1.96 9.06
N VAL A 267 11.78 2.16 7.92
CA VAL A 267 10.84 3.27 7.71
C VAL A 267 9.41 2.92 8.14
N SER A 268 9.08 1.63 8.16
CA SER A 268 7.74 1.14 8.52
C SER A 268 7.15 1.73 9.81
N PRO A 269 7.91 1.98 10.92
CA PRO A 269 7.38 2.56 12.14
C PRO A 269 7.18 4.09 12.09
N ILE A 270 7.62 4.78 11.04
CA ILE A 270 7.66 6.25 11.01
C ILE A 270 6.35 6.81 10.41
N PRO A 271 5.62 7.68 11.13
CA PRO A 271 4.28 8.13 10.74
C PRO A 271 4.29 9.29 9.75
N THR A 272 5.08 9.22 8.69
CA THR A 272 5.09 10.28 7.66
C THR A 272 4.21 9.92 6.48
N PRO A 273 3.52 10.89 5.84
CA PRO A 273 2.77 10.63 4.62
C PRO A 273 3.69 10.12 3.51
N GLY A 274 3.36 8.96 2.93
CA GLY A 274 4.17 8.33 1.88
C GLY A 274 5.60 8.00 2.29
N ASN A 275 5.89 8.01 3.58
CA ASN A 275 7.22 7.85 4.16
C ASN A 275 8.26 8.89 3.67
N VAL A 276 7.79 10.05 3.18
CA VAL A 276 8.67 11.15 2.73
C VAL A 276 9.47 11.69 3.91
N GLY A 277 10.73 12.03 3.69
CA GLY A 277 11.71 12.38 4.73
C GLY A 277 12.35 11.15 5.36
N ALA A 278 11.54 10.20 5.82
CA ALA A 278 12.03 8.97 6.43
C ALA A 278 12.75 8.06 5.42
N ASN A 279 12.22 7.92 4.22
CA ASN A 279 12.85 7.15 3.13
C ASN A 279 14.20 7.76 2.73
N GLU A 280 14.28 9.08 2.62
CA GLU A 280 15.49 9.77 2.23
C GLU A 280 16.59 9.59 3.27
N VAL A 281 16.29 9.79 4.55
CA VAL A 281 17.25 9.59 5.65
C VAL A 281 17.69 8.11 5.73
N ALA A 282 16.76 7.17 5.65
CA ALA A 282 17.07 5.75 5.68
C ALA A 282 17.91 5.33 4.45
N PHE A 283 17.61 5.85 3.27
CA PHE A 283 18.40 5.58 2.07
C PHE A 283 19.83 6.11 2.21
N LEU A 284 20.00 7.37 2.64
CA LEU A 284 21.31 7.97 2.87
C LEU A 284 22.17 7.17 3.85
N THR A 285 21.53 6.57 4.88
CA THR A 285 22.24 5.80 5.88
C THR A 285 22.56 4.38 5.41
N ILE A 286 21.59 3.66 4.85
CA ILE A 286 21.73 2.24 4.48
C ILE A 286 22.57 2.09 3.22
N PHE A 287 22.47 3.02 2.29
CA PHE A 287 23.20 2.98 1.03
C PHE A 287 24.50 3.82 1.04
N ALA A 288 24.93 4.35 2.21
CA ALA A 288 26.12 5.18 2.34
C ALA A 288 27.39 4.53 1.77
N ASN A 289 27.55 3.22 1.98
CA ASN A 289 28.71 2.44 1.49
C ASN A 289 28.52 1.93 0.05
N VAL A 290 27.34 2.10 -0.54
CA VAL A 290 27.00 1.62 -1.90
C VAL A 290 27.18 2.71 -2.94
N PHE A 291 26.77 3.94 -2.62
CA PHE A 291 26.87 5.07 -3.51
C PHE A 291 28.01 6.03 -3.07
N PRO A 292 28.89 6.43 -3.98
CA PRO A 292 29.85 7.50 -3.69
C PRO A 292 29.19 8.78 -3.17
N GLY A 293 29.85 9.48 -2.23
CA GLY A 293 29.28 10.63 -1.53
C GLY A 293 28.85 11.77 -2.46
N ASN A 294 29.49 11.92 -3.62
CA ASN A 294 29.14 12.95 -4.62
C ASN A 294 27.88 12.62 -5.44
N ILE A 295 27.37 11.37 -5.42
CA ILE A 295 26.18 10.97 -6.19
C ILE A 295 25.03 10.45 -5.33
N ILE A 296 25.26 10.15 -4.05
CA ILE A 296 24.22 9.57 -3.19
C ILE A 296 22.98 10.46 -3.07
N GLY A 297 23.14 11.79 -3.02
CA GLY A 297 22.02 12.73 -2.99
C GLY A 297 21.15 12.65 -4.25
N TYR A 298 21.79 12.52 -5.43
CA TYR A 298 21.07 12.32 -6.70
C TYR A 298 20.40 10.95 -6.77
N SER A 299 21.00 9.93 -6.16
CA SER A 299 20.44 8.57 -6.09
C SER A 299 19.17 8.53 -5.23
N VAL A 300 19.18 9.20 -4.07
CA VAL A 300 18.00 9.38 -3.21
C VAL A 300 16.88 10.07 -3.98
N PHE A 301 17.21 11.16 -4.68
CA PHE A 301 16.20 11.88 -5.45
C PHE A 301 15.60 11.03 -6.57
N LEU A 302 16.42 10.30 -7.33
CA LEU A 302 15.95 9.38 -8.38
C LEU A 302 15.09 8.25 -7.79
N TYR A 303 15.47 7.71 -6.64
CA TYR A 303 14.67 6.72 -5.91
C TYR A 303 13.29 7.29 -5.53
N SER A 304 13.26 8.51 -4.96
CA SER A 304 12.00 9.18 -4.56
C SER A 304 11.12 9.50 -5.77
N ILE A 305 11.70 9.78 -6.96
CA ILE A 305 10.93 9.92 -8.20
C ILE A 305 10.10 8.66 -8.47
N TYR A 306 10.67 7.46 -8.32
CA TYR A 306 9.95 6.21 -8.59
C TYR A 306 8.93 5.88 -7.52
N VAL A 307 9.36 5.83 -6.23
CA VAL A 307 8.55 5.26 -5.16
C VAL A 307 7.47 6.22 -4.64
N TYR A 308 7.64 7.51 -4.86
CA TYR A 308 6.74 8.53 -4.36
C TYR A 308 6.12 9.39 -5.47
N TYR A 309 6.91 10.23 -6.16
CA TYR A 309 6.37 11.24 -7.08
C TYR A 309 5.60 10.63 -8.26
N PHE A 310 6.16 9.62 -8.90
CA PHE A 310 5.49 8.92 -9.99
C PHE A 310 4.14 8.32 -9.55
N LEU A 311 4.14 7.64 -8.40
CA LEU A 311 2.91 7.04 -7.87
C LEU A 311 1.87 8.08 -7.44
N VAL A 312 2.29 9.17 -6.76
CA VAL A 312 1.37 10.25 -6.35
C VAL A 312 0.70 10.87 -7.55
N VAL A 313 1.46 11.20 -8.59
CA VAL A 313 0.92 11.85 -9.80
C VAL A 313 0.00 10.87 -10.56
N VAL A 314 0.49 9.69 -10.90
CA VAL A 314 -0.29 8.73 -11.71
C VAL A 314 -1.54 8.28 -10.94
N CYS A 315 -1.37 7.81 -9.70
CA CYS A 315 -2.51 7.33 -8.91
C CYS A 315 -3.45 8.47 -8.49
N GLY A 316 -2.93 9.69 -8.30
CA GLY A 316 -3.72 10.88 -8.03
C GLY A 316 -4.67 11.24 -9.17
N LEU A 317 -4.16 11.29 -10.40
CA LEU A 317 -4.98 11.54 -11.60
C LEU A 317 -6.08 10.48 -11.76
N PHE A 318 -5.74 9.20 -11.60
CA PHE A 318 -6.73 8.11 -11.63
C PHE A 318 -7.75 8.21 -10.48
N THR A 319 -7.32 8.62 -9.30
CA THR A 319 -8.20 8.79 -8.13
C THR A 319 -9.20 9.93 -8.36
N ILE A 320 -8.76 11.07 -8.86
CA ILE A 320 -9.62 12.20 -9.23
C ILE A 320 -10.68 11.76 -10.26
N HIS A 321 -10.24 11.08 -11.33
CA HIS A 321 -11.14 10.54 -12.35
C HIS A 321 -12.16 9.56 -11.76
N THR A 322 -11.72 8.67 -10.85
CA THR A 322 -12.59 7.70 -10.20
C THR A 322 -13.64 8.37 -9.31
N HIS A 323 -13.26 9.39 -8.53
CA HIS A 323 -14.19 10.17 -7.72
C HIS A 323 -15.23 10.92 -8.56
N TYR A 324 -14.80 11.50 -9.67
CA TYR A 324 -15.73 12.16 -10.61
C TYR A 324 -16.81 11.18 -11.11
N HIS A 325 -16.39 9.97 -11.53
CA HIS A 325 -17.33 8.94 -11.99
C HIS A 325 -18.25 8.40 -10.89
N MET A 326 -17.76 8.22 -9.68
CA MET A 326 -18.58 7.81 -8.53
C MET A 326 -19.68 8.83 -8.21
N ASN A 327 -19.36 10.12 -8.27
CA ASN A 327 -20.33 11.19 -8.04
C ASN A 327 -21.41 11.27 -9.14
N LYS A 328 -21.01 11.12 -10.40
CA LYS A 328 -21.94 11.08 -11.53
C LYS A 328 -22.92 9.91 -11.43
N ARG A 329 -22.44 8.73 -11.00
CA ARG A 329 -23.27 7.54 -10.81
C ARG A 329 -24.30 7.73 -9.70
N LYS A 330 -23.90 8.36 -8.58
CA LYS A 330 -24.81 8.69 -7.47
C LYS A 330 -25.95 9.59 -7.91
N ASN A 331 -25.68 10.62 -8.71
CA ASN A 331 -26.70 11.55 -9.21
C ASN A 331 -27.67 10.85 -10.18
N LYS A 332 -27.17 9.93 -11.02
CA LYS A 332 -28.01 9.16 -11.94
C LYS A 332 -29.00 8.25 -11.19
N ASN A 333 -28.55 7.56 -10.14
CA ASN A 333 -29.42 6.69 -9.33
C ASN A 333 -30.46 7.50 -8.53
N ARG A 334 -30.14 8.73 -8.12
CA ARG A 334 -31.11 9.63 -7.43
C ARG A 334 -32.24 10.09 -8.35
N ASN A 335 -31.96 10.29 -9.64
CA ASN A 335 -32.97 10.73 -10.62
C ASN A 335 -33.92 9.61 -11.07
N TYR A 336 -33.62 8.34 -10.76
CA TYR A 336 -34.52 7.18 -11.01
C TYR A 336 -35.37 6.80 -9.79
N THR A 337 -35.20 7.47 -8.66
CA THR A 337 -35.94 7.22 -7.40
C THR A 337 -36.87 8.37 -7.03
N LEU A 338 -36.96 9.38 -7.86
CA LEU A 338 -37.98 10.45 -7.89
C LEU A 338 -38.93 10.25 -9.07
#